data_1c31e19a5f021c4082c891fc9d8aa7ca
#
_entry.id   1c31e19a5f021c4082c891fc9d8aa7ca
#
_cell.length_a   1.000
_cell.length_b   1.000
_cell.length_c   1.000
_cell.angle_alpha   90.00
_cell.angle_beta   90.00
_cell.angle_gamma   90.00
#
_symmetry.space_group_name_H-M   'P 1'
#
loop_
_entity.id
_entity.type
_entity.pdbx_description
1 polymer ?
#
loop_
_entity_poly.entity_id
_entity_poly.type
_entity_poly.pdbx_seq_one_letter_code
_entity_poly.pdbx_strand_id
1 'polypeptide(L)'
;MLNLKEIGNRIKKYRKQKGFTQAQLAEIIDISTIHMSHLETGSVAMSLECMIKICNTLEISPDDLLIGEFELNNNATIKQLAEITKNLSSDENKLLIDFALLLEKNKPNRNKKSRQNTLLYLSAYYYA
;
A
#
# COMPACT_ATOMS: atom_id res chain seq x y z
N MET A 1 13.81 7.47 7.23
CA MET A 1 13.44 8.82 6.77
C MET A 1 12.67 8.68 5.47
N LEU A 2 11.52 9.34 5.33
CA LEU A 2 10.69 9.27 4.12
C LEU A 2 11.43 9.85 2.91
N ASN A 3 11.40 9.16 1.79
CA ASN A 3 11.91 9.67 0.52
C ASN A 3 10.81 10.45 -0.21
N LEU A 4 10.63 11.72 0.14
CA LEU A 4 9.59 12.57 -0.43
C LEU A 4 9.71 12.73 -1.96
N LYS A 5 10.93 12.67 -2.48
CA LYS A 5 11.17 12.76 -3.92
C LYS A 5 10.60 11.54 -4.67
N GLU A 6 10.80 10.35 -4.13
CA GLU A 6 10.25 9.13 -4.71
C GLU A 6 8.72 9.09 -4.62
N ILE A 7 8.16 9.51 -3.49
CA ILE A 7 6.71 9.63 -3.32
C ILE A 7 6.15 10.63 -4.33
N GLY A 8 6.77 11.80 -4.47
CA GLY A 8 6.38 12.81 -5.44
C GLY A 8 6.44 12.33 -6.89
N ASN A 9 7.47 11.57 -7.24
CA ASN A 9 7.60 10.97 -8.56
C ASN A 9 6.47 9.96 -8.84
N ARG A 10 6.05 9.20 -7.84
CA ARG A 10 4.91 8.26 -7.97
C ARG A 10 3.60 9.00 -8.18
N ILE A 11 3.35 10.09 -7.44
CA ILE A 11 2.18 10.96 -7.67
C ILE A 11 2.17 11.43 -9.12
N LYS A 12 3.26 11.98 -9.60
CA LYS A 12 3.41 12.46 -10.98
C LYS A 12 3.14 11.36 -12.00
N LYS A 13 3.69 10.16 -11.78
CA LYS A 13 3.49 8.99 -12.66
C LYS A 13 2.01 8.63 -12.75
N TYR A 14 1.33 8.44 -11.63
CA TYR A 14 -0.08 8.06 -11.61
C TYR A 14 -1.00 9.16 -12.13
N ARG A 15 -0.67 10.43 -11.84
CA ARG A 15 -1.38 11.57 -12.42
C ARG A 15 -1.34 11.55 -13.95
N LYS A 16 -0.15 11.36 -14.53
CA LYS A 16 0.02 11.27 -15.99
C LYS A 16 -0.69 10.07 -16.59
N GLN A 17 -0.67 8.93 -15.93
CA GLN A 17 -1.40 7.74 -16.36
C GLN A 17 -2.92 7.97 -16.41
N LYS A 18 -3.46 8.78 -15.51
CA LYS A 18 -4.88 9.19 -15.50
C LYS A 18 -5.18 10.33 -16.49
N GLY A 19 -4.18 10.92 -17.11
CA GLY A 19 -4.34 12.00 -18.08
C GLY A 19 -4.58 13.37 -17.46
N PHE A 20 -4.31 13.57 -16.18
CA PHE A 20 -4.45 14.87 -15.51
C PHE A 20 -3.20 15.72 -15.66
N THR A 21 -3.40 17.04 -15.86
CA THR A 21 -2.36 18.04 -15.61
C THR A 21 -2.20 18.29 -14.11
N GLN A 22 -1.09 18.90 -13.69
CA GLN A 22 -0.92 19.34 -12.30
C GLN A 22 -2.07 20.24 -11.84
N ALA A 23 -2.48 21.20 -12.69
CA ALA A 23 -3.58 22.11 -12.38
C ALA A 23 -4.91 21.37 -12.20
N GLN A 24 -5.22 20.41 -13.06
CA GLN A 24 -6.46 19.62 -12.96
C GLN A 24 -6.51 18.79 -11.67
N LEU A 25 -5.45 18.08 -11.35
CA LEU A 25 -5.40 17.31 -10.11
C LEU A 25 -5.48 18.23 -8.88
N ALA A 26 -4.74 19.33 -8.88
CA ALA A 26 -4.76 20.31 -7.80
C ALA A 26 -6.18 20.87 -7.56
N GLU A 27 -6.90 21.22 -8.63
CA GLU A 27 -8.28 21.69 -8.55
C GLU A 27 -9.22 20.65 -7.93
N ILE A 28 -9.13 19.40 -8.36
CA ILE A 28 -9.97 18.31 -7.86
C ILE A 28 -9.78 18.08 -6.35
N ILE A 29 -8.55 18.14 -5.87
CA ILE A 29 -8.24 17.92 -4.45
C ILE A 29 -8.18 19.18 -3.60
N ASP A 30 -8.53 20.33 -4.19
CA ASP A 30 -8.62 21.64 -3.53
C ASP A 30 -7.30 22.13 -2.93
N ILE A 31 -6.25 22.09 -3.75
CA ILE A 31 -4.94 22.70 -3.44
C ILE A 31 -4.48 23.57 -4.60
N SER A 32 -3.48 24.44 -4.35
CA SER A 32 -2.88 25.24 -5.42
C SER A 32 -2.02 24.39 -6.36
N THR A 33 -1.90 24.81 -7.62
CA THR A 33 -1.00 24.17 -8.58
C THR A 33 0.46 24.22 -8.11
N ILE A 34 0.85 25.30 -7.44
CA ILE A 34 2.19 25.46 -6.87
C ILE A 34 2.43 24.41 -5.77
N HIS A 35 1.44 24.18 -4.90
CA HIS A 35 1.54 23.15 -3.87
C HIS A 35 1.63 21.74 -4.48
N MET A 36 0.85 21.45 -5.51
CA MET A 36 0.95 20.21 -6.26
C MET A 36 2.36 20.02 -6.85
N SER A 37 2.94 21.05 -7.43
CA SER A 37 4.31 21.01 -7.95
C SER A 37 5.33 20.69 -6.85
N HIS A 38 5.18 21.26 -5.68
CA HIS A 38 6.05 20.97 -4.53
C HIS A 38 5.89 19.54 -4.00
N LEU A 39 4.68 19.01 -4.03
CA LEU A 39 4.44 17.60 -3.69
C LEU A 39 5.13 16.65 -4.68
N GLU A 40 4.99 16.91 -5.97
CA GLU A 40 5.60 16.07 -7.02
C GLU A 40 7.13 16.16 -7.07
N THR A 41 7.72 17.28 -6.68
CA THR A 41 9.19 17.43 -6.59
C THR A 41 9.76 16.94 -5.26
N GLY A 42 8.91 16.65 -4.29
CA GLY A 42 9.34 16.22 -2.96
C GLY A 42 9.87 17.35 -2.08
N SER A 43 9.57 18.61 -2.42
CA SER A 43 9.98 19.78 -1.66
C SER A 43 9.21 19.95 -0.35
N VAL A 44 8.02 19.37 -0.26
CA VAL A 44 7.16 19.39 0.92
C VAL A 44 6.55 18.01 1.16
N ALA A 45 6.28 17.72 2.41
CA ALA A 45 5.50 16.53 2.79
C ALA A 45 4.00 16.82 2.61
N MET A 46 3.24 15.82 2.20
CA MET A 46 1.79 15.93 2.15
C MET A 46 1.17 15.60 3.50
N SER A 47 0.02 16.21 3.78
CA SER A 47 -0.82 15.81 4.89
C SER A 47 -1.49 14.45 4.59
N LEU A 48 -1.91 13.75 5.64
CA LEU A 48 -2.66 12.50 5.50
C LEU A 48 -3.95 12.71 4.70
N GLU A 49 -4.66 13.82 4.95
CA GLU A 49 -5.87 14.18 4.20
C GLU A 49 -5.59 14.38 2.71
N CYS A 50 -4.51 15.09 2.37
CA CYS A 50 -4.08 15.29 0.99
C CYS A 50 -3.75 13.96 0.31
N MET A 51 -3.06 13.06 0.99
CA MET A 51 -2.74 11.73 0.48
C MET A 51 -4.02 10.93 0.16
N ILE A 52 -5.00 10.96 1.04
CA ILE A 52 -6.29 10.26 0.83
C ILE A 52 -7.02 10.83 -0.40
N LYS A 53 -7.06 12.15 -0.55
CA LYS A 53 -7.68 12.81 -1.72
C LYS A 53 -6.97 12.43 -3.03
N ILE A 54 -5.65 12.43 -3.04
CA ILE A 54 -4.85 12.00 -4.20
C ILE A 54 -5.14 10.54 -4.54
N CYS A 55 -5.09 9.65 -3.57
CA CYS A 55 -5.35 8.23 -3.79
C CYS A 55 -6.75 7.97 -4.34
N ASN A 56 -7.76 8.61 -3.79
CA ASN A 56 -9.15 8.47 -4.25
C ASN A 56 -9.31 9.00 -5.68
N THR A 57 -8.72 10.15 -6.01
CA THR A 57 -8.83 10.76 -7.34
C THR A 57 -8.07 9.95 -8.40
N LEU A 58 -6.91 9.44 -8.07
CA LEU A 58 -6.08 8.63 -8.97
C LEU A 58 -6.46 7.15 -8.98
N GLU A 59 -7.38 6.73 -8.12
CA GLU A 59 -7.81 5.33 -7.97
C GLU A 59 -6.64 4.39 -7.66
N ILE A 60 -5.78 4.82 -6.76
CA ILE A 60 -4.63 4.07 -6.26
C ILE A 60 -4.75 3.88 -4.74
N SER A 61 -4.02 2.89 -4.21
CA SER A 61 -3.92 2.71 -2.76
C SER A 61 -2.79 3.57 -2.18
N PRO A 62 -2.83 3.89 -0.88
CA PRO A 62 -1.68 4.50 -0.20
C PRO A 62 -0.40 3.68 -0.32
N ASP A 63 -0.49 2.36 -0.39
CA ASP A 63 0.65 1.46 -0.59
C ASP A 63 1.36 1.73 -1.92
N ASP A 64 0.62 2.08 -2.97
CA ASP A 64 1.19 2.43 -4.27
C ASP A 64 2.11 3.66 -4.21
N LEU A 65 1.79 4.61 -3.32
CA LEU A 65 2.63 5.80 -3.09
C LEU A 65 3.80 5.52 -2.16
N LEU A 66 3.59 4.68 -1.16
CA LEU A 66 4.53 4.45 -0.05
C LEU A 66 5.39 3.20 -0.23
N ILE A 67 5.30 2.54 -1.36
CA ILE A 67 6.10 1.34 -1.64
C ILE A 67 7.60 1.62 -1.46
N GLY A 68 8.27 0.78 -0.69
CA GLY A 68 9.69 0.95 -0.38
C GLY A 68 10.00 1.88 0.79
N GLU A 69 9.01 2.61 1.31
CA GLU A 69 9.17 3.45 2.50
C GLU A 69 9.03 2.64 3.82
N PHE A 70 8.46 1.45 3.73
CA PHE A 70 8.38 0.53 4.85
C PHE A 70 9.55 -0.42 4.85
N GLU A 71 10.15 -0.62 6.01
CA GLU A 71 11.02 -1.76 6.24
C GLU A 71 10.17 -3.03 6.29
N LEU A 72 9.78 -3.51 5.13
CA LEU A 72 9.28 -4.87 5.03
C LEU A 72 10.42 -5.78 5.47
N ASN A 73 10.19 -6.60 6.48
CA ASN A 73 11.13 -7.65 6.85
C ASN A 73 11.62 -8.32 5.56
N ASN A 74 12.92 -8.18 5.31
CA ASN A 74 13.57 -8.70 4.09
C ASN A 74 13.64 -10.23 4.07
N ASN A 75 12.58 -10.88 4.53
CA ASN A 75 12.47 -12.32 4.46
C ASN A 75 12.22 -12.72 2.99
N ALA A 76 13.19 -13.42 2.40
CA ALA A 76 13.12 -13.92 1.04
C ALA A 76 11.83 -14.71 0.79
N THR A 77 11.35 -15.42 1.80
CA THR A 77 10.10 -16.20 1.76
C THR A 77 8.87 -15.31 1.54
N ILE A 78 8.80 -14.16 2.21
CA ILE A 78 7.68 -13.21 2.06
C ILE A 78 7.67 -12.62 0.66
N LYS A 79 8.82 -12.23 0.13
CA LYS A 79 8.95 -11.73 -1.25
C LYS A 79 8.52 -12.78 -2.26
N GLN A 80 8.94 -14.02 -2.07
CA GLN A 80 8.61 -15.14 -2.94
C GLN A 80 7.11 -15.44 -2.92
N LEU A 81 6.48 -15.42 -1.75
CA LEU A 81 5.03 -15.59 -1.61
C LEU A 81 4.26 -14.45 -2.26
N ALA A 82 4.72 -13.21 -2.11
CA ALA A 82 4.09 -12.04 -2.75
C ALA A 82 4.10 -12.15 -4.28
N GLU A 83 5.18 -12.63 -4.88
CA GLU A 83 5.25 -12.85 -6.33
C GLU A 83 4.31 -13.98 -6.80
N ILE A 84 4.25 -15.08 -6.06
CA ILE A 84 3.37 -16.20 -6.37
C ILE A 84 1.90 -15.78 -6.29
N THR A 85 1.50 -15.07 -5.25
CA THR A 85 0.11 -14.68 -5.01
C THR A 85 -0.45 -13.72 -6.06
N LYS A 86 0.40 -12.95 -6.74
CA LYS A 86 -0.02 -12.08 -7.86
C LYS A 86 -0.65 -12.85 -9.01
N ASN A 87 -0.23 -14.09 -9.22
CA ASN A 87 -0.66 -14.93 -10.34
C ASN A 87 -1.79 -15.91 -9.97
N LEU A 88 -2.23 -15.89 -8.72
CA LEU A 88 -3.29 -16.76 -8.22
C LEU A 88 -4.66 -16.07 -8.30
N SER A 89 -5.69 -16.87 -8.57
CA SER A 89 -7.08 -16.43 -8.45
C SER A 89 -7.46 -16.14 -6.98
N SER A 90 -8.60 -15.49 -6.77
CA SER A 90 -9.16 -15.25 -5.44
C SER A 90 -9.32 -16.54 -4.62
N ASP A 91 -9.82 -17.60 -5.25
CA ASP A 91 -10.07 -18.87 -4.59
C ASP A 91 -8.76 -19.59 -4.25
N GLU A 92 -7.78 -19.54 -5.13
CA GLU A 92 -6.45 -20.09 -4.89
C GLU A 92 -5.71 -19.33 -3.77
N ASN A 93 -5.81 -18.02 -3.72
CA ASN A 93 -5.28 -17.21 -2.62
C ASN A 93 -5.92 -17.56 -1.28
N LYS A 94 -7.24 -17.79 -1.27
CA LYS A 94 -7.96 -18.21 -0.08
C LYS A 94 -7.48 -19.57 0.41
N LEU A 95 -7.29 -20.52 -0.48
CA LEU A 95 -6.76 -21.84 -0.17
C LEU A 95 -5.34 -21.75 0.43
N LEU A 96 -4.49 -20.89 -0.13
CA LEU A 96 -3.14 -20.66 0.39
C LEU A 96 -3.16 -20.13 1.82
N ILE A 97 -4.07 -19.23 2.13
CA ILE A 97 -4.25 -18.68 3.48
C ILE A 97 -4.76 -19.74 4.45
N ASP A 98 -5.75 -20.51 4.05
CA ASP A 98 -6.28 -21.60 4.87
C ASP A 98 -5.17 -22.63 5.21
N PHE A 99 -4.30 -22.94 4.25
CA PHE A 99 -3.15 -23.79 4.46
C PHE A 99 -2.13 -23.17 5.43
N ALA A 100 -1.82 -21.89 5.29
CA ALA A 100 -0.91 -21.18 6.19
C ALA A 100 -1.44 -21.13 7.62
N LEU A 101 -2.75 -20.91 7.80
CA LEU A 101 -3.41 -20.94 9.11
C LEU A 101 -3.37 -22.33 9.74
N LEU A 102 -3.53 -23.37 8.93
CA LEU A 102 -3.42 -24.77 9.40
C LEU A 102 -2.00 -25.08 9.90
N LEU A 103 -0.98 -24.61 9.20
CA LEU A 103 0.42 -24.75 9.63
C LEU A 103 0.68 -24.01 10.94
N GLU A 104 0.08 -22.84 11.13
CA GLU A 104 0.23 -22.06 12.36
C GLU A 104 -0.42 -22.77 13.57
N LYS A 105 -1.59 -23.38 13.38
CA LYS A 105 -2.28 -24.15 14.42
C LYS A 105 -1.45 -25.34 14.94
N ASN A 106 -0.65 -25.95 14.09
CA ASN A 106 0.12 -27.14 14.40
C ASN A 106 1.50 -26.86 15.00
N LYS A 107 1.84 -25.59 15.24
CA LYS A 107 3.12 -25.24 15.89
C LYS A 107 3.05 -25.44 17.41
N PRO A 108 4.03 -26.14 18.01
CA PRO A 108 4.13 -26.19 19.46
C PRO A 108 4.50 -24.82 20.01
N ASN A 109 3.57 -24.25 20.77
CA ASN A 109 3.78 -23.17 21.74
C ASN A 109 4.63 -21.95 21.32
N ARG A 110 4.12 -21.12 20.43
CA ARG A 110 4.57 -19.72 20.29
C ARG A 110 3.48 -18.78 20.80
N ASN A 111 3.92 -17.79 21.57
CA ASN A 111 3.20 -16.72 22.26
C ASN A 111 1.76 -16.45 21.75
N LYS A 112 0.74 -16.75 22.58
CA LYS A 112 -0.69 -16.62 22.28
C LYS A 112 -1.11 -15.23 21.77
N LYS A 113 -0.39 -14.17 22.15
CA LYS A 113 -0.68 -12.78 21.76
C LYS A 113 -0.36 -12.50 20.29
N SER A 114 0.69 -13.11 19.75
CA SER A 114 1.06 -12.97 18.33
C SER A 114 0.07 -13.70 17.42
N ARG A 115 -0.46 -14.85 17.84
CA ARG A 115 -1.47 -15.62 17.10
C ARG A 115 -2.80 -14.87 16.94
N GLN A 116 -3.25 -14.23 18.00
CA GLN A 116 -4.53 -13.51 18.00
C GLN A 116 -4.48 -12.29 17.07
N ASN A 117 -3.35 -11.59 17.04
CA ASN A 117 -3.17 -10.43 16.15
C ASN A 117 -3.12 -10.85 14.67
N THR A 118 -2.45 -11.93 14.33
CA THR A 118 -2.38 -12.43 12.95
C THR A 118 -3.75 -12.90 12.45
N LEU A 119 -4.50 -13.64 13.27
CA LEU A 119 -5.85 -14.09 12.93
C LEU A 119 -6.84 -12.94 12.76
N LEU A 120 -6.78 -11.92 13.64
CA LEU A 120 -7.60 -10.71 13.53
C LEU A 120 -7.27 -9.91 12.27
N TYR A 121 -5.99 -9.79 11.93
CA TYR A 121 -5.54 -9.07 10.74
C TYR A 121 -6.02 -9.75 9.46
N LEU A 122 -5.87 -11.06 9.35
CA LEU A 122 -6.32 -11.85 8.20
C LEU A 122 -7.86 -11.86 8.09
N SER A 123 -8.57 -11.96 9.21
CA SER A 123 -10.03 -11.88 9.25
C SER A 123 -10.53 -10.51 8.78
N ALA A 124 -9.93 -9.43 9.23
CA ALA A 124 -10.29 -8.07 8.80
C ALA A 124 -10.04 -7.85 7.30
N TYR A 125 -8.98 -8.43 6.75
CA TYR A 125 -8.62 -8.28 5.34
C TYR A 125 -9.51 -9.09 4.40
N TYR A 126 -9.98 -10.28 4.79
CA TYR A 126 -10.71 -11.21 3.93
C TYR A 126 -12.21 -11.23 4.12
N TYR A 127 -12.72 -10.81 5.28
CA TYR A 127 -14.13 -10.88 5.62
C TYR A 127 -14.79 -9.52 5.86
N ALA A 128 -14.02 -8.46 5.62
CA ALA A 128 -14.58 -7.11 5.67
C ALA A 128 -15.28 -6.73 4.36
#